data_479a770585812f764f2900c284bd22c8
#
_entry.id   479a770585812f764f2900c284bd22c8
#
_cell.length_a   1.000
_cell.length_b   1.000
_cell.length_c   1.000
_cell.angle_alpha   90.00
_cell.angle_beta   90.00
_cell.angle_gamma   90.00
#
_symmetry.space_group_name_H-M   'P 1'
#
loop_
_entity.id
_entity.type
_entity.pdbx_description
1 polymer ?
#
loop_
_entity_poly.entity_id
_entity_poly.type
_entity_poly.pdbx_seq_one_letter_code
_entity_poly.pdbx_strand_id
1 'polypeptide(L)'
;GWNLSETTVGQLAFYAQDEWSVNDNFKLTFGLRADKPMYFNTSDLIQKFIDTENSEGYLPGINYYDPKNGNTVNFDSTKLPGNAILWSPRVGFNWDVKGLKTTQIRGGSGIFTGRLPFVWIGNQVSGIDPFFYQVVDRDFKFPQVWRTSLGLDHKFENNYILTVDMSYNKDINGVHVQDWGLKTPTSRLAGVDQRSIYGASDKGVWTDFGFPADSHAYVMTNTNKGSAFNSSVKVQKSFDNGVYASLAYNYLVAKDVNSIEAEITGDAFVFNPAFGNVNDAVLSNSKYGDTHRFIGVGSKKWKYGTNDKWSTTVSTFFEYAQGGRFSYTYGGDVNNDGAAGNDLIYVPTSTQISSMTFSGPGQGAAYDNYIKQDDYLNSRRGQYAERYGALSPWRGKWDLKLIQDYNFKVSSSAKTNTIQFSIDVLNIGNMIN
;
A
#
# COMPACT_ATOMS: atom_id res chain seq x y z
N GLY A 1 16.72 -24.69 16.69
CA GLY A 1 16.35 -23.90 17.87
C GLY A 1 16.00 -22.49 17.48
N TRP A 2 15.13 -21.84 18.24
CA TRP A 2 14.80 -20.43 18.03
C TRP A 2 15.95 -19.58 18.59
N ASN A 3 16.58 -18.75 17.76
CA ASN A 3 17.53 -17.75 18.21
C ASN A 3 16.81 -16.39 18.33
N LEU A 4 16.97 -15.74 19.47
CA LEU A 4 16.46 -14.39 19.68
C LEU A 4 17.49 -13.41 19.12
N SER A 5 17.13 -12.76 18.01
CA SER A 5 17.91 -11.66 17.44
C SER A 5 17.42 -10.33 18.00
N GLU A 6 18.30 -9.57 18.62
CA GLU A 6 17.98 -8.26 19.17
C GLU A 6 18.35 -7.15 18.19
N THR A 7 17.44 -6.20 18.00
CA THR A 7 17.70 -4.96 17.27
C THR A 7 17.36 -3.75 18.12
N THR A 8 18.17 -2.72 18.03
CA THR A 8 17.90 -1.43 18.66
C THR A 8 17.82 -0.36 17.59
N VAL A 9 16.62 -0.08 17.12
CA VAL A 9 16.34 0.91 16.08
C VAL A 9 15.37 1.95 16.60
N GLY A 10 15.58 3.21 16.27
CA GLY A 10 14.71 4.31 16.65
C GLY A 10 14.63 5.39 15.57
N GLN A 11 13.75 6.33 15.79
CA GLN A 11 13.61 7.53 14.98
C GLN A 11 13.42 8.73 15.93
N LEU A 12 14.37 9.65 15.90
CA LEU A 12 14.25 10.93 16.60
C LEU A 12 13.71 11.98 15.65
N ALA A 13 12.72 12.74 16.10
CA ALA A 13 12.12 13.77 15.27
C ALA A 13 11.92 15.07 16.04
N PHE A 14 12.25 16.18 15.39
CA PHE A 14 11.94 17.53 15.84
C PHE A 14 11.09 18.22 14.78
N TYR A 15 10.13 19.02 15.21
CA TYR A 15 9.38 19.86 14.29
C TYR A 15 9.11 21.22 14.90
N ALA A 16 9.03 22.22 14.02
CA ALA A 16 8.55 23.56 14.33
C ALA A 16 7.48 23.94 13.31
N GLN A 17 6.42 24.57 13.78
CA GLN A 17 5.31 25.02 12.93
C GLN A 17 4.80 26.35 13.43
N ASP A 18 4.46 27.22 12.49
CA ASP A 18 3.82 28.50 12.75
C ASP A 18 2.53 28.62 11.94
N GLU A 19 1.54 29.28 12.50
CA GLU A 19 0.27 29.61 11.85
C GLU A 19 0.13 31.13 11.82
N TRP A 20 0.12 31.68 10.63
CA TRP A 20 -0.02 33.09 10.38
C TRP A 20 -1.43 33.42 9.90
N SER A 21 -2.21 34.16 10.72
CA SER A 21 -3.47 34.75 10.30
C SER A 21 -3.18 36.01 9.49
N VAL A 22 -3.19 35.86 8.15
CA VAL A 22 -2.95 36.99 7.21
C VAL A 22 -4.07 38.02 7.34
N ASN A 23 -5.30 37.52 7.55
CA ASN A 23 -6.50 38.30 7.91
C ASN A 23 -7.51 37.34 8.57
N ASP A 24 -8.69 37.85 8.93
CA ASP A 24 -9.74 37.08 9.63
C ASP A 24 -10.23 35.86 8.82
N ASN A 25 -10.06 35.87 7.50
CA ASN A 25 -10.59 34.87 6.59
C ASN A 25 -9.51 33.96 5.99
N PHE A 26 -8.24 34.31 6.11
CA PHE A 26 -7.15 33.59 5.47
C PHE A 26 -5.99 33.32 6.42
N LYS A 27 -5.67 32.04 6.58
CA LYS A 27 -4.58 31.54 7.37
C LYS A 27 -3.58 30.77 6.56
N LEU A 28 -2.29 30.96 6.82
CA LEU A 28 -1.18 30.19 6.30
C LEU A 28 -0.51 29.41 7.42
N THR A 29 -0.07 28.24 7.13
CA THR A 29 0.70 27.38 8.04
C THR A 29 2.01 27.02 7.38
N PHE A 30 3.12 27.18 8.09
CA PHE A 30 4.46 26.79 7.67
C PHE A 30 5.03 25.83 8.69
N GLY A 31 5.64 24.75 8.24
CA GLY A 31 6.24 23.79 9.13
C GLY A 31 7.52 23.19 8.56
N LEU A 32 8.44 22.88 9.43
CA LEU A 32 9.64 22.13 9.13
C LEU A 32 9.81 21.00 10.14
N ARG A 33 10.00 19.80 9.65
CA ARG A 33 10.31 18.63 10.48
C ARG A 33 11.64 18.04 10.04
N ALA A 34 12.42 17.60 11.01
CA ALA A 34 13.68 16.89 10.83
C ALA A 34 13.55 15.52 11.51
N ASP A 35 13.74 14.46 10.73
CA ASP A 35 13.72 13.07 11.20
C ASP A 35 15.12 12.48 11.09
N LYS A 36 15.63 11.88 12.16
CA LYS A 36 16.91 11.19 12.18
C LYS A 36 16.72 9.72 12.54
N PRO A 37 16.98 8.77 11.60
CA PRO A 37 17.09 7.37 11.94
C PRO A 37 18.22 7.12 12.94
N MET A 38 18.03 6.18 13.86
CA MET A 38 19.02 5.82 14.87
C MET A 38 19.09 4.30 14.95
N TYR A 39 20.31 3.76 14.87
CA TYR A 39 20.54 2.32 14.87
C TYR A 39 21.27 1.84 16.12
N PHE A 40 21.63 2.77 17.01
CA PHE A 40 22.31 2.53 18.31
C PHE A 40 23.45 1.51 18.19
N ASN A 41 23.35 0.40 18.94
CA ASN A 41 24.33 -0.68 18.95
C ASN A 41 23.98 -1.83 18.02
N THR A 42 23.04 -1.66 17.08
CA THR A 42 22.61 -2.77 16.20
C THR A 42 23.75 -3.36 15.38
N SER A 43 24.72 -2.55 14.91
CA SER A 43 25.90 -3.07 14.23
C SER A 43 26.75 -3.99 15.11
N ASP A 44 26.88 -3.66 16.40
CA ASP A 44 27.64 -4.48 17.36
C ASP A 44 26.89 -5.80 17.66
N LEU A 45 25.55 -5.76 17.68
CA LEU A 45 24.72 -6.94 17.84
C LEU A 45 24.85 -7.88 16.64
N ILE A 46 24.89 -7.35 15.42
CA ILE A 46 25.16 -8.13 14.21
C ILE A 46 26.55 -8.79 14.29
N GLN A 47 27.58 -8.01 14.65
CA GLN A 47 28.95 -8.53 14.78
C GLN A 47 29.02 -9.62 15.85
N LYS A 48 28.39 -9.42 17.01
CA LYS A 48 28.31 -10.42 18.07
C LYS A 48 27.63 -11.71 17.60
N PHE A 49 26.57 -11.60 16.81
CA PHE A 49 25.90 -12.75 16.24
C PHE A 49 26.83 -13.54 15.30
N ILE A 50 27.56 -12.84 14.43
CA ILE A 50 28.57 -13.44 13.55
C ILE A 50 29.62 -14.21 14.37
N ASP A 51 30.11 -13.61 15.46
CA ASP A 51 31.24 -14.13 16.24
C ASP A 51 30.83 -15.33 17.13
N THR A 52 29.57 -15.42 17.55
CA THR A 52 29.18 -16.37 18.61
C THR A 52 28.28 -17.52 18.16
N GLU A 53 27.42 -17.31 17.17
CA GLU A 53 26.32 -18.24 16.95
C GLU A 53 26.42 -19.05 15.66
N ASN A 54 26.98 -18.48 14.60
CA ASN A 54 27.08 -19.22 13.34
C ASN A 54 27.90 -18.46 12.29
N SER A 55 29.14 -18.83 12.16
CA SER A 55 29.97 -18.35 11.04
C SER A 55 29.38 -18.73 9.66
N GLU A 56 28.49 -19.72 9.60
CA GLU A 56 27.80 -20.13 8.38
C GLU A 56 26.74 -19.10 7.93
N GLY A 57 26.21 -18.27 8.84
CA GLY A 57 25.21 -17.28 8.57
C GLY A 57 25.68 -15.97 7.97
N TYR A 58 26.97 -15.66 8.08
CA TYR A 58 27.56 -14.45 7.54
C TYR A 58 28.84 -14.80 6.79
N LEU A 59 28.71 -14.87 5.48
CA LEU A 59 29.85 -15.14 4.62
C LEU A 59 30.39 -13.80 4.09
N PRO A 60 31.50 -13.27 4.65
CA PRO A 60 32.00 -11.94 4.28
C PRO A 60 32.49 -11.84 2.84
N GLY A 61 32.53 -12.95 2.12
CA GLY A 61 32.94 -13.00 0.71
C GLY A 61 31.79 -13.12 -0.30
N ILE A 62 30.52 -12.99 0.15
CA ILE A 62 29.39 -13.09 -0.78
C ILE A 62 29.41 -11.94 -1.78
N ASN A 63 29.31 -12.31 -3.04
CA ASN A 63 29.18 -11.37 -4.13
C ASN A 63 27.71 -11.10 -4.42
N TYR A 64 27.33 -9.84 -4.39
CA TYR A 64 26.06 -9.33 -4.87
C TYR A 64 26.26 -8.72 -6.26
N TYR A 65 25.21 -8.70 -7.07
CA TYR A 65 25.25 -8.07 -8.39
C TYR A 65 24.39 -6.81 -8.37
N ASP A 66 25.03 -5.63 -8.40
CA ASP A 66 24.29 -4.36 -8.47
C ASP A 66 23.47 -4.31 -9.76
N PRO A 67 22.12 -4.27 -9.67
CA PRO A 67 21.25 -4.24 -10.86
C PRO A 67 21.43 -3.00 -11.74
N LYS A 68 22.02 -1.92 -11.21
CA LYS A 68 22.23 -0.67 -11.96
C LYS A 68 23.33 -0.79 -13.02
N ASN A 69 24.33 -1.60 -12.76
CA ASN A 69 25.51 -1.70 -13.61
C ASN A 69 26.01 -3.13 -13.85
N GLY A 70 25.43 -4.13 -13.19
CA GLY A 70 25.80 -5.54 -13.27
C GLY A 70 27.16 -5.88 -12.61
N ASN A 71 27.76 -4.94 -11.90
CA ASN A 71 29.05 -5.16 -11.22
C ASN A 71 28.86 -5.99 -9.95
N THR A 72 29.89 -6.75 -9.63
CA THR A 72 29.96 -7.44 -8.35
C THR A 72 30.20 -6.44 -7.22
N VAL A 73 29.41 -6.55 -6.15
CA VAL A 73 29.47 -5.70 -4.97
C VAL A 73 29.53 -6.58 -3.72
N ASN A 74 30.42 -6.29 -2.80
CA ASN A 74 30.46 -6.90 -1.48
C ASN A 74 29.74 -6.02 -0.46
N PHE A 75 28.81 -6.60 0.27
CA PHE A 75 28.18 -5.95 1.41
C PHE A 75 28.84 -6.40 2.72
N ASP A 76 29.23 -5.43 3.51
CA ASP A 76 29.50 -5.64 4.91
C ASP A 76 28.16 -5.58 5.66
N SER A 77 27.60 -6.73 5.99
CA SER A 77 26.29 -6.88 6.64
C SER A 77 26.26 -6.32 8.07
N THR A 78 27.42 -6.03 8.68
CA THR A 78 27.48 -5.30 9.96
C THR A 78 27.15 -3.83 9.81
N LYS A 79 27.17 -3.30 8.58
CA LYS A 79 26.88 -1.90 8.30
C LYS A 79 25.40 -1.69 7.98
N LEU A 80 24.81 -0.75 8.67
CA LEU A 80 23.44 -0.30 8.46
C LEU A 80 23.39 0.93 7.55
N PRO A 81 22.20 1.29 7.02
CA PRO A 81 22.02 2.47 6.19
C PRO A 81 22.50 3.75 6.88
N GLY A 82 22.79 4.77 6.07
CA GLY A 82 23.13 6.10 6.57
C GLY A 82 22.02 6.71 7.44
N ASN A 83 22.40 7.44 8.49
CA ASN A 83 21.49 8.08 9.42
C ASN A 83 21.38 9.59 9.20
N ALA A 84 21.50 10.04 7.97
CA ALA A 84 21.34 11.45 7.61
C ALA A 84 19.95 11.97 7.98
N ILE A 85 19.87 13.25 8.35
CA ILE A 85 18.60 13.89 8.68
C ILE A 85 17.74 14.00 7.43
N LEU A 86 16.49 13.56 7.55
CA LEU A 86 15.45 13.68 6.52
C LEU A 86 14.59 14.90 6.83
N TRP A 87 14.63 15.87 5.92
CA TRP A 87 13.90 17.12 6.06
C TRP A 87 12.52 17.03 5.44
N SER A 88 11.51 17.55 6.16
CA SER A 88 10.10 17.51 5.76
C SER A 88 9.47 18.90 5.87
N PRO A 89 9.78 19.83 4.95
CA PRO A 89 9.12 21.12 4.87
C PRO A 89 7.66 20.95 4.43
N ARG A 90 6.78 21.81 4.95
CA ARG A 90 5.35 21.85 4.61
C ARG A 90 4.78 23.24 4.64
N VAL A 91 3.81 23.49 3.77
CA VAL A 91 3.00 24.69 3.74
C VAL A 91 1.53 24.31 3.62
N GLY A 92 0.67 25.02 4.29
CA GLY A 92 -0.77 24.85 4.21
C GLY A 92 -1.51 26.17 4.26
N PHE A 93 -2.74 26.17 3.80
CA PHE A 93 -3.63 27.32 3.91
C PHE A 93 -5.07 26.90 4.21
N ASN A 94 -5.79 27.85 4.79
CA ASN A 94 -7.22 27.76 5.03
C ASN A 94 -7.84 29.12 4.72
N TRP A 95 -8.84 29.14 3.84
CA TRP A 95 -9.48 30.34 3.34
C TRP A 95 -10.99 30.25 3.42
N ASP A 96 -11.60 31.10 4.26
CA ASP A 96 -13.03 31.41 4.21
C ASP A 96 -13.28 32.46 3.14
N VAL A 97 -13.72 32.03 1.95
CA VAL A 97 -13.73 32.85 0.72
C VAL A 97 -14.51 34.17 0.88
N LYS A 98 -15.58 34.17 1.67
CA LYS A 98 -16.45 35.34 1.87
C LYS A 98 -16.51 35.83 3.30
N GLY A 99 -15.79 35.21 4.23
CA GLY A 99 -15.90 35.51 5.66
C GLY A 99 -17.22 35.11 6.33
N LEU A 100 -18.05 34.37 5.62
CA LEU A 100 -19.40 33.96 6.07
C LEU A 100 -19.44 32.53 6.59
N LYS A 101 -18.30 31.82 6.62
CA LYS A 101 -18.20 30.39 6.98
C LYS A 101 -19.10 29.48 6.14
N THR A 102 -19.46 29.92 4.94
CA THR A 102 -20.26 29.15 3.98
C THR A 102 -19.41 28.44 2.94
N THR A 103 -18.27 29.02 2.58
CA THR A 103 -17.34 28.44 1.59
C THR A 103 -15.93 28.48 2.13
N GLN A 104 -15.35 27.29 2.31
CA GLN A 104 -13.99 27.15 2.80
C GLN A 104 -13.16 26.39 1.77
N ILE A 105 -12.01 26.96 1.42
CA ILE A 105 -10.99 26.30 0.60
C ILE A 105 -9.78 26.06 1.50
N ARG A 106 -9.28 24.83 1.51
CA ARG A 106 -8.10 24.44 2.28
C ARG A 106 -7.16 23.64 1.40
N GLY A 107 -5.87 23.75 1.68
CA GLY A 107 -4.90 22.97 0.93
C GLY A 107 -3.53 23.04 1.56
N GLY A 108 -2.63 22.24 1.01
CA GLY A 108 -1.25 22.23 1.46
C GLY A 108 -0.39 21.34 0.60
N SER A 109 0.90 21.58 0.73
CA SER A 109 1.94 20.80 0.05
C SER A 109 3.12 20.62 1.00
N GLY A 110 3.78 19.47 0.92
CA GLY A 110 4.95 19.23 1.75
C GLY A 110 5.55 17.85 1.54
N ILE A 111 6.70 17.66 2.18
CA ILE A 111 7.38 16.38 2.27
C ILE A 111 7.03 15.75 3.62
N PHE A 112 6.78 14.45 3.61
CA PHE A 112 6.43 13.69 4.79
C PHE A 112 7.33 12.46 4.88
N THR A 113 8.03 12.33 6.00
CA THR A 113 8.82 11.14 6.33
C THR A 113 7.92 10.13 7.04
N GLY A 114 7.84 8.93 6.50
CA GLY A 114 7.13 7.79 7.07
C GLY A 114 7.96 7.05 8.12
N ARG A 115 7.30 6.15 8.85
CA ARG A 115 7.98 5.15 9.67
C ARG A 115 8.27 3.92 8.80
N LEU A 116 9.46 3.35 8.99
CA LEU A 116 9.78 2.04 8.47
C LEU A 116 9.36 0.99 9.51
N PRO A 117 8.74 -0.13 9.13
CA PRO A 117 8.63 -1.28 10.01
C PRO A 117 10.04 -1.75 10.41
N PHE A 118 10.39 -1.63 11.70
CA PHE A 118 11.77 -1.91 12.13
C PHE A 118 12.16 -3.38 11.98
N VAL A 119 11.20 -4.28 11.87
CA VAL A 119 11.43 -5.69 11.54
C VAL A 119 12.22 -5.85 10.22
N TRP A 120 12.06 -4.97 9.24
CA TRP A 120 12.81 -5.05 7.98
C TRP A 120 14.31 -4.78 8.16
N ILE A 121 14.68 -3.92 9.12
CA ILE A 121 16.09 -3.76 9.52
C ILE A 121 16.51 -4.91 10.42
N GLY A 122 15.59 -5.40 11.27
CA GLY A 122 15.78 -6.56 12.12
C GLY A 122 16.14 -7.82 11.34
N ASN A 123 15.59 -8.00 10.15
CA ASN A 123 15.91 -9.13 9.28
C ASN A 123 17.41 -9.18 8.91
N GLN A 124 18.07 -8.04 8.81
CA GLN A 124 19.54 -8.00 8.62
C GLN A 124 20.30 -8.49 9.86
N VAL A 125 19.75 -8.29 11.06
CA VAL A 125 20.35 -8.75 12.33
C VAL A 125 20.14 -10.24 12.54
N SER A 126 19.02 -10.80 12.08
CA SER A 126 18.72 -12.24 12.20
C SER A 126 19.73 -13.11 11.44
N GLY A 127 20.55 -12.50 10.60
CA GLY A 127 21.52 -13.22 9.81
C GLY A 127 20.88 -13.92 8.63
N ILE A 128 21.48 -15.01 8.23
CA ILE A 128 21.06 -15.82 7.10
C ILE A 128 20.10 -16.89 7.58
N ASP A 129 18.90 -16.89 7.01
CA ASP A 129 18.16 -18.10 6.77
C ASP A 129 18.97 -18.91 5.73
N PRO A 130 19.14 -20.24 5.84
CA PRO A 130 19.93 -21.02 4.88
C PRO A 130 19.44 -20.93 3.43
N PHE A 131 18.29 -20.31 3.19
CA PHE A 131 17.67 -20.18 1.87
C PHE A 131 17.79 -18.78 1.26
N PHE A 132 18.07 -17.74 2.04
CA PHE A 132 18.20 -16.37 1.50
C PHE A 132 19.02 -15.45 2.42
N TYR A 133 19.56 -14.41 1.84
CA TYR A 133 20.35 -13.39 2.51
C TYR A 133 19.65 -12.04 2.39
N GLN A 134 19.51 -11.34 3.52
CA GLN A 134 18.79 -10.07 3.57
C GLN A 134 19.68 -8.95 4.07
N VAL A 135 19.77 -7.89 3.29
CA VAL A 135 20.49 -6.67 3.69
C VAL A 135 19.72 -5.43 3.28
N VAL A 136 20.05 -4.32 3.91
CA VAL A 136 19.54 -3.00 3.54
C VAL A 136 20.68 -2.23 2.84
N ASP A 137 20.39 -1.65 1.67
CA ASP A 137 21.36 -0.83 0.94
C ASP A 137 21.88 0.29 1.84
N ARG A 138 23.18 0.56 1.80
CA ARG A 138 23.83 1.62 2.58
C ARG A 138 23.28 3.01 2.28
N ASP A 139 22.82 3.22 1.04
CA ASP A 139 22.20 4.47 0.60
C ASP A 139 20.70 4.54 0.89
N PHE A 140 20.14 3.49 1.49
CA PHE A 140 18.72 3.44 1.83
C PHE A 140 18.32 4.58 2.77
N LYS A 141 17.21 5.23 2.45
CA LYS A 141 16.59 6.28 3.26
C LYS A 141 15.19 5.83 3.69
N PHE A 142 14.78 6.24 4.88
CA PHE A 142 13.41 6.00 5.31
C PHE A 142 12.42 6.60 4.32
N PRO A 143 11.24 5.97 4.16
CA PRO A 143 10.26 6.39 3.18
C PRO A 143 9.91 7.87 3.31
N GLN A 144 9.95 8.59 2.20
CA GLN A 144 9.48 9.96 2.10
C GLN A 144 8.56 10.12 0.90
N VAL A 145 7.50 10.89 1.09
CA VAL A 145 6.57 11.24 0.03
C VAL A 145 6.40 12.76 -0.05
N TRP A 146 6.32 13.29 -1.24
CA TRP A 146 5.75 14.61 -1.48
C TRP A 146 4.23 14.47 -1.63
N ARG A 147 3.48 15.25 -0.84
CA ARG A 147 2.02 15.24 -0.84
C ARG A 147 1.49 16.65 -1.04
N THR A 148 0.54 16.78 -1.95
CA THR A 148 -0.25 18.00 -2.14
C THR A 148 -1.73 17.65 -1.98
N SER A 149 -2.49 18.49 -1.30
CA SER A 149 -3.92 18.33 -1.12
C SER A 149 -4.66 19.64 -1.32
N LEU A 150 -5.90 19.54 -1.81
CA LEU A 150 -6.84 20.63 -1.96
C LEU A 150 -8.23 20.16 -1.54
N GLY A 151 -8.91 20.97 -0.73
CA GLY A 151 -10.26 20.69 -0.26
C GLY A 151 -11.17 21.91 -0.41
N LEU A 152 -12.43 21.65 -0.68
CA LEU A 152 -13.51 22.64 -0.73
C LEU A 152 -14.65 22.14 0.13
N ASP A 153 -15.13 22.98 1.05
CA ASP A 153 -16.41 22.81 1.73
C ASP A 153 -17.34 23.96 1.35
N HIS A 154 -18.57 23.63 0.97
CA HIS A 154 -19.57 24.64 0.66
C HIS A 154 -20.91 24.29 1.30
N LYS A 155 -21.45 25.19 2.10
CA LYS A 155 -22.78 25.11 2.68
C LYS A 155 -23.75 25.98 1.87
N PHE A 156 -24.72 25.34 1.21
CA PHE A 156 -25.80 25.99 0.49
C PHE A 156 -26.88 26.57 1.42
N GLU A 157 -27.66 27.52 0.95
CA GLU A 157 -28.73 28.15 1.73
C GLU A 157 -29.76 27.16 2.25
N ASN A 158 -30.06 26.09 1.52
CA ASN A 158 -30.98 25.01 1.91
C ASN A 158 -30.33 23.92 2.78
N ASN A 159 -29.22 24.25 3.45
CA ASN A 159 -28.46 23.39 4.38
C ASN A 159 -27.84 22.11 3.78
N TYR A 160 -27.74 21.98 2.46
CA TYR A 160 -26.82 21.00 1.89
C TYR A 160 -25.37 21.43 2.13
N ILE A 161 -24.52 20.46 2.43
CA ILE A 161 -23.07 20.68 2.53
C ILE A 161 -22.40 19.79 1.48
N LEU A 162 -21.65 20.43 0.59
CA LEU A 162 -20.75 19.77 -0.36
C LEU A 162 -19.34 19.81 0.18
N THR A 163 -18.68 18.67 0.21
CA THR A 163 -17.23 18.56 0.48
C THR A 163 -16.56 17.89 -0.71
N VAL A 164 -15.51 18.49 -1.21
CA VAL A 164 -14.65 17.93 -2.26
C VAL A 164 -13.21 17.92 -1.74
N ASP A 165 -12.56 16.78 -1.76
CA ASP A 165 -11.16 16.64 -1.40
C ASP A 165 -10.38 15.97 -2.53
N MET A 166 -9.17 16.47 -2.79
CA MET A 166 -8.23 15.90 -3.73
C MET A 166 -6.85 15.81 -3.08
N SER A 167 -6.13 14.76 -3.33
CA SER A 167 -4.72 14.64 -2.93
C SER A 167 -3.90 13.90 -3.97
N TYR A 168 -2.66 14.34 -4.13
CA TYR A 168 -1.66 13.69 -4.94
C TYR A 168 -0.42 13.40 -4.08
N ASN A 169 0.07 12.17 -4.13
CA ASN A 169 1.28 11.74 -3.45
C ASN A 169 2.28 11.26 -4.51
N LYS A 170 3.56 11.56 -4.29
CA LYS A 170 4.68 11.10 -5.11
C LYS A 170 5.78 10.60 -4.20
N ASP A 171 6.27 9.39 -4.45
CA ASP A 171 7.40 8.86 -3.71
C ASP A 171 8.66 9.66 -4.01
N ILE A 172 9.39 10.00 -2.94
CA ILE A 172 10.76 10.50 -2.98
C ILE A 172 11.71 9.34 -2.67
N ASN A 173 11.43 8.62 -1.59
CA ASN A 173 12.15 7.45 -1.15
C ASN A 173 11.13 6.32 -0.88
N GLY A 174 10.49 5.79 -1.91
CA GLY A 174 9.67 4.58 -1.80
C GLY A 174 10.56 3.36 -1.59
N VAL A 175 10.02 2.31 -0.97
CA VAL A 175 10.77 1.07 -0.79
C VAL A 175 10.71 0.21 -2.05
N HIS A 176 11.85 -0.36 -2.44
CA HIS A 176 11.98 -1.33 -3.52
C HIS A 176 12.86 -2.48 -3.05
N VAL A 177 12.33 -3.69 -3.09
CA VAL A 177 13.08 -4.91 -2.78
C VAL A 177 13.55 -5.54 -4.08
N GLN A 178 14.82 -5.89 -4.13
CA GLN A 178 15.49 -6.50 -5.28
C GLN A 178 16.20 -7.78 -4.83
N ASP A 179 16.46 -8.68 -5.75
CA ASP A 179 17.34 -9.83 -5.52
C ASP A 179 18.67 -9.62 -6.25
N TRP A 180 19.69 -9.23 -5.49
CA TRP A 180 21.04 -9.01 -6.01
C TRP A 180 21.86 -10.31 -6.13
N GLY A 181 21.24 -11.46 -5.88
CA GLY A 181 21.75 -12.76 -6.29
C GLY A 181 21.56 -13.03 -7.79
N LEU A 182 20.68 -12.27 -8.44
CA LEU A 182 20.34 -12.39 -9.84
C LEU A 182 20.98 -11.27 -10.68
N LYS A 183 21.68 -11.68 -11.75
CA LYS A 183 22.15 -10.75 -12.78
C LYS A 183 21.01 -10.42 -13.75
N THR A 184 21.26 -9.53 -14.71
CA THR A 184 20.34 -9.35 -15.83
C THR A 184 20.18 -10.65 -16.60
N PRO A 185 18.95 -11.15 -16.84
CA PRO A 185 18.74 -12.42 -17.52
C PRO A 185 19.23 -12.36 -18.97
N THR A 186 19.98 -13.39 -19.41
CA THR A 186 20.62 -13.44 -20.73
C THR A 186 19.90 -14.32 -21.72
N SER A 187 19.01 -15.19 -21.28
CA SER A 187 18.25 -16.12 -22.10
C SER A 187 16.81 -15.70 -22.31
N ARG A 188 16.10 -16.34 -23.25
CA ARG A 188 14.68 -16.11 -23.52
C ARG A 188 13.91 -17.41 -23.60
N LEU A 189 12.66 -17.39 -23.12
CA LEU A 189 11.75 -18.51 -23.26
C LEU A 189 11.39 -18.72 -24.76
N ALA A 190 11.38 -19.97 -25.19
CA ALA A 190 10.95 -20.33 -26.54
C ALA A 190 9.43 -20.24 -26.70
N GLY A 191 8.94 -20.14 -27.93
CA GLY A 191 7.52 -20.10 -28.26
C GLY A 191 6.97 -18.66 -28.34
N VAL A 192 5.69 -18.49 -28.02
CA VAL A 192 5.00 -17.20 -28.19
C VAL A 192 5.30 -16.21 -27.05
N ASP A 193 5.58 -16.73 -25.85
CA ASP A 193 6.00 -15.96 -24.69
C ASP A 193 7.54 -15.83 -24.73
N GLN A 194 8.04 -14.74 -25.22
CA GLN A 194 9.47 -14.45 -25.41
C GLN A 194 10.11 -13.79 -24.18
N ARG A 195 9.59 -14.06 -22.96
CA ARG A 195 10.13 -13.46 -21.74
C ARG A 195 11.60 -13.80 -21.54
N SER A 196 12.29 -12.90 -20.85
CA SER A 196 13.63 -13.18 -20.37
C SER A 196 13.58 -14.26 -19.28
N ILE A 197 14.54 -15.19 -19.30
CA ILE A 197 14.71 -16.25 -18.31
C ILE A 197 16.12 -16.26 -17.79
N TYR A 198 16.27 -16.62 -16.51
CA TYR A 198 17.57 -16.68 -15.84
C TYR A 198 18.22 -18.04 -16.12
N GLY A 199 19.37 -17.99 -16.82
CA GLY A 199 20.23 -19.15 -16.99
C GLY A 199 21.10 -19.40 -15.72
N ALA A 200 21.80 -20.53 -15.69
CA ALA A 200 22.70 -20.86 -14.57
C ALA A 200 23.80 -19.81 -14.36
N SER A 201 24.27 -19.15 -15.43
CA SER A 201 25.26 -18.07 -15.35
C SER A 201 24.71 -16.74 -14.83
N ASP A 202 23.39 -16.59 -14.81
CA ASP A 202 22.71 -15.39 -14.33
C ASP A 202 22.41 -15.47 -12.82
N LYS A 203 22.58 -16.64 -12.23
CA LYS A 203 22.48 -16.96 -10.81
C LYS A 203 23.87 -17.33 -10.30
N GLY A 204 24.16 -17.23 -9.03
CA GLY A 204 25.40 -17.84 -8.62
C GLY A 204 26.19 -17.13 -7.53
N VAL A 205 25.52 -16.38 -6.70
CA VAL A 205 26.18 -15.79 -5.51
C VAL A 205 26.64 -16.87 -4.54
N TRP A 206 25.99 -18.03 -4.52
CA TRP A 206 26.11 -19.04 -3.46
C TRP A 206 26.79 -20.33 -3.88
N THR A 207 27.10 -20.52 -5.17
CA THR A 207 27.67 -21.78 -5.68
C THR A 207 28.98 -22.15 -5.05
N ASP A 208 29.77 -21.15 -4.65
CA ASP A 208 31.12 -21.37 -4.06
C ASP A 208 31.06 -21.83 -2.59
N PHE A 209 29.89 -21.74 -1.95
CA PHE A 209 29.70 -22.07 -0.55
C PHE A 209 28.82 -23.32 -0.31
N GLY A 210 28.47 -24.06 -1.35
CA GLY A 210 27.69 -25.29 -1.25
C GLY A 210 26.18 -25.09 -1.06
N PHE A 211 25.68 -23.86 -1.19
CA PHE A 211 24.23 -23.57 -1.22
C PHE A 211 23.64 -23.86 -2.60
N PRO A 212 22.30 -24.07 -2.69
CA PRO A 212 21.64 -24.23 -3.97
C PRO A 212 21.89 -23.05 -4.92
N ALA A 213 22.00 -23.32 -6.21
CA ALA A 213 22.26 -22.29 -7.23
C ALA A 213 21.13 -21.24 -7.37
N ASP A 214 20.01 -21.46 -6.71
CA ASP A 214 18.82 -20.61 -6.66
C ASP A 214 18.67 -19.86 -5.33
N SER A 215 19.73 -19.82 -4.50
CA SER A 215 19.72 -19.01 -3.27
C SER A 215 19.69 -17.53 -3.57
N HIS A 216 18.91 -16.80 -2.78
CA HIS A 216 18.58 -15.40 -3.00
C HIS A 216 19.40 -14.44 -2.13
N ALA A 217 19.66 -13.24 -2.64
CA ALA A 217 20.31 -12.15 -1.92
C ALA A 217 19.43 -10.89 -1.97
N TYR A 218 18.45 -10.82 -1.08
CA TYR A 218 17.49 -9.73 -1.06
C TYR A 218 18.08 -8.44 -0.51
N VAL A 219 17.90 -7.35 -1.25
CA VAL A 219 18.38 -6.03 -0.87
C VAL A 219 17.22 -5.04 -0.86
N MET A 220 17.02 -4.40 0.27
CA MET A 220 16.04 -3.33 0.41
C MET A 220 16.65 -2.01 -0.06
N THR A 221 16.10 -1.43 -1.11
CA THR A 221 16.58 -0.21 -1.76
C THR A 221 15.47 0.84 -1.83
N ASN A 222 15.75 2.01 -2.43
CA ASN A 222 14.75 3.04 -2.67
C ASN A 222 14.41 3.22 -4.15
N THR A 223 13.18 3.71 -4.38
CA THR A 223 12.70 4.18 -5.68
C THR A 223 11.91 5.49 -5.51
N ASN A 224 11.88 6.30 -6.55
CA ASN A 224 11.07 7.52 -6.60
C ASN A 224 9.88 7.40 -7.57
N LYS A 225 9.54 6.20 -8.01
CA LYS A 225 8.56 5.99 -9.09
C LYS A 225 7.10 5.96 -8.62
N GLY A 226 6.81 5.55 -7.38
CA GLY A 226 5.45 5.43 -6.87
C GLY A 226 4.69 6.75 -6.83
N SER A 227 3.37 6.66 -6.99
CA SER A 227 2.46 7.80 -6.90
C SER A 227 1.03 7.36 -6.59
N ALA A 228 0.24 8.24 -5.95
CA ALA A 228 -1.17 8.02 -5.75
C ALA A 228 -1.96 9.31 -5.91
N PHE A 229 -3.09 9.23 -6.61
CA PHE A 229 -4.08 10.29 -6.70
C PHE A 229 -5.38 9.80 -6.06
N ASN A 230 -5.90 10.60 -5.13
CA ASN A 230 -7.19 10.36 -4.49
C ASN A 230 -8.08 11.58 -4.68
N SER A 231 -9.37 11.34 -4.98
CA SER A 231 -10.40 12.38 -5.03
C SER A 231 -11.67 11.87 -4.38
N SER A 232 -12.30 12.69 -3.55
CA SER A 232 -13.60 12.37 -2.97
C SER A 232 -14.58 13.54 -3.08
N VAL A 233 -15.84 13.20 -3.27
CA VAL A 233 -16.97 14.14 -3.26
C VAL A 233 -18.00 13.61 -2.27
N LYS A 234 -18.43 14.46 -1.35
CA LYS A 234 -19.47 14.13 -0.37
C LYS A 234 -20.55 15.22 -0.36
N VAL A 235 -21.81 14.80 -0.40
CA VAL A 235 -22.96 15.65 -0.15
C VAL A 235 -23.67 15.14 1.09
N GLN A 236 -24.03 16.05 1.99
CA GLN A 236 -24.78 15.71 3.20
C GLN A 236 -25.82 16.77 3.54
N LYS A 237 -26.85 16.35 4.24
CA LYS A 237 -27.90 17.24 4.76
C LYS A 237 -28.51 16.70 6.05
N SER A 238 -28.70 17.61 7.01
CA SER A 238 -29.59 17.42 8.16
C SER A 238 -30.88 18.14 7.90
N PHE A 239 -32.01 17.41 7.96
CA PHE A 239 -33.34 17.95 7.77
C PHE A 239 -33.96 18.29 9.13
N ASP A 240 -34.84 19.30 9.15
CA ASP A 240 -35.48 19.77 10.40
C ASP A 240 -36.35 18.69 11.06
N ASN A 241 -36.84 17.73 10.30
CA ASN A 241 -37.67 16.62 10.78
C ASN A 241 -36.83 15.48 11.44
N GLY A 242 -35.56 15.68 11.71
CA GLY A 242 -34.69 14.68 12.34
C GLY A 242 -34.12 13.60 11.41
N VAL A 243 -34.24 13.79 10.09
CA VAL A 243 -33.55 12.96 9.08
C VAL A 243 -32.17 13.52 8.84
N TYR A 244 -31.19 12.64 8.72
CA TYR A 244 -29.88 12.92 8.18
C TYR A 244 -29.59 12.00 7.00
N ALA A 245 -28.98 12.53 5.97
CA ALA A 245 -28.51 11.76 4.81
C ALA A 245 -27.15 12.28 4.33
N SER A 246 -26.30 11.36 3.95
CA SER A 246 -25.06 11.68 3.24
C SER A 246 -24.72 10.61 2.20
N LEU A 247 -24.10 11.04 1.11
CA LEU A 247 -23.54 10.19 0.07
C LEU A 247 -22.17 10.72 -0.30
N ALA A 248 -21.20 9.82 -0.34
CA ALA A 248 -19.83 10.10 -0.76
C ALA A 248 -19.41 9.15 -1.86
N TYR A 249 -18.59 9.65 -2.77
CA TYR A 249 -17.88 8.88 -3.77
C TYR A 249 -16.39 9.16 -3.65
N ASN A 250 -15.58 8.11 -3.69
CA ASN A 250 -14.14 8.17 -3.71
C ASN A 250 -13.56 7.50 -4.96
N TYR A 251 -12.57 8.14 -5.56
CA TYR A 251 -11.77 7.63 -6.67
C TYR A 251 -10.31 7.61 -6.28
N LEU A 252 -9.65 6.45 -6.44
CA LEU A 252 -8.24 6.25 -6.12
C LEU A 252 -7.50 5.61 -7.28
N VAL A 253 -6.40 6.20 -7.68
CA VAL A 253 -5.39 5.59 -8.54
C VAL A 253 -4.07 5.58 -7.79
N ALA A 254 -3.59 4.40 -7.44
CA ALA A 254 -2.29 4.22 -6.78
C ALA A 254 -1.40 3.33 -7.64
N LYS A 255 -0.15 3.74 -7.80
CA LYS A 255 0.89 3.01 -8.53
C LYS A 255 2.15 2.94 -7.68
N ASP A 256 2.78 1.78 -7.66
CA ASP A 256 4.04 1.53 -6.97
C ASP A 256 4.96 0.61 -7.78
N VAL A 257 6.12 0.34 -7.25
CA VAL A 257 7.07 -0.64 -7.78
C VAL A 257 6.94 -1.96 -7.02
N ASN A 258 6.76 -1.90 -5.71
CA ASN A 258 6.44 -3.04 -4.84
C ASN A 258 5.23 -2.70 -3.98
N SER A 259 4.17 -3.51 -4.07
CA SER A 259 3.07 -3.51 -3.10
C SER A 259 3.43 -4.44 -1.94
N ILE A 260 4.29 -3.97 -1.03
CA ILE A 260 4.86 -4.81 0.02
C ILE A 260 3.77 -5.32 0.96
N GLU A 261 3.69 -6.64 1.12
CA GLU A 261 2.67 -7.35 1.90
C GLU A 261 3.22 -8.05 3.13
N ALA A 262 4.54 -8.11 3.26
CA ALA A 262 5.21 -9.02 4.15
C ALA A 262 6.13 -8.32 5.15
N GLU A 263 6.42 -9.02 6.24
CA GLU A 263 7.34 -8.59 7.28
C GLU A 263 8.81 -8.85 6.93
N ILE A 264 9.05 -9.77 5.98
CA ILE A 264 10.39 -10.10 5.51
C ILE A 264 10.58 -9.68 4.05
N THR A 265 11.80 -9.27 3.72
CA THR A 265 12.15 -8.78 2.38
C THR A 265 12.04 -9.87 1.31
N GLY A 266 12.30 -11.12 1.66
CA GLY A 266 12.13 -12.25 0.76
C GLY A 266 10.70 -12.40 0.26
N ASP A 267 9.73 -12.41 1.18
CA ASP A 267 8.32 -12.47 0.81
C ASP A 267 7.87 -11.25 0.00
N ALA A 268 8.42 -10.06 0.34
CA ALA A 268 8.12 -8.84 -0.42
C ALA A 268 8.61 -8.92 -1.88
N PHE A 269 9.66 -9.69 -2.16
CA PHE A 269 10.12 -9.99 -3.50
C PHE A 269 9.26 -11.07 -4.17
N VAL A 270 9.09 -12.21 -3.52
CA VAL A 270 8.36 -13.38 -4.08
C VAL A 270 6.90 -13.04 -4.41
N PHE A 271 6.25 -12.22 -3.59
CA PHE A 271 4.86 -11.81 -3.84
C PHE A 271 4.72 -10.58 -4.75
N ASN A 272 5.79 -10.11 -5.38
CA ASN A 272 5.75 -8.98 -6.31
C ASN A 272 5.70 -9.45 -7.78
N PRO A 273 4.52 -9.58 -8.41
CA PRO A 273 4.41 -10.10 -9.78
C PRO A 273 5.20 -9.27 -10.78
N ALA A 274 5.99 -9.95 -11.61
CA ALA A 274 6.88 -9.33 -12.58
C ALA A 274 6.95 -10.11 -13.90
N PHE A 275 7.56 -9.52 -14.90
CA PHE A 275 8.06 -10.18 -16.09
C PHE A 275 9.37 -9.51 -16.53
N GLY A 276 10.21 -10.21 -17.25
CA GLY A 276 11.51 -9.68 -17.68
C GLY A 276 12.57 -9.74 -16.58
N ASN A 277 13.31 -8.64 -16.37
CA ASN A 277 14.25 -8.53 -15.26
C ASN A 277 13.49 -8.15 -13.99
N VAL A 278 13.47 -9.05 -13.01
CA VAL A 278 12.72 -8.87 -11.75
C VAL A 278 13.26 -7.74 -10.87
N ASN A 279 14.51 -7.34 -11.09
CA ASN A 279 15.15 -6.24 -10.38
C ASN A 279 14.80 -4.85 -10.94
N ASP A 280 14.11 -4.79 -12.08
CA ASP A 280 13.71 -3.52 -12.67
C ASP A 280 12.60 -2.85 -11.86
N ALA A 281 12.76 -1.57 -11.59
CA ALA A 281 11.74 -0.76 -10.93
C ALA A 281 10.58 -0.46 -11.90
N VAL A 282 9.71 -1.43 -12.16
CA VAL A 282 8.55 -1.30 -13.05
C VAL A 282 7.37 -0.69 -12.29
N LEU A 283 6.95 0.50 -12.71
CA LEU A 283 5.77 1.16 -12.15
C LEU A 283 4.49 0.49 -12.67
N SER A 284 3.68 -0.03 -11.77
CA SER A 284 2.39 -0.65 -12.10
C SER A 284 1.34 -0.29 -11.05
N ASN A 285 0.13 -0.85 -11.16
CA ASN A 285 -0.91 -0.60 -10.16
C ASN A 285 -0.48 -1.12 -8.78
N SER A 286 -0.88 -0.41 -7.73
CA SER A 286 -0.74 -0.87 -6.36
C SER A 286 -1.82 -1.89 -6.02
N LYS A 287 -1.49 -2.89 -5.20
CA LYS A 287 -2.48 -3.82 -4.63
C LYS A 287 -3.48 -3.12 -3.72
N TYR A 288 -3.05 -2.03 -3.09
CA TYR A 288 -3.79 -1.38 -2.03
C TYR A 288 -4.75 -0.30 -2.53
N GLY A 289 -5.96 -0.34 -1.96
CA GLY A 289 -7.01 0.64 -2.16
C GLY A 289 -8.04 0.27 -3.23
N ASP A 290 -9.28 0.65 -2.95
CA ASP A 290 -10.40 0.47 -3.88
C ASP A 290 -10.40 1.63 -4.89
N THR A 291 -10.41 1.31 -6.19
CA THR A 291 -10.40 2.33 -7.25
C THR A 291 -11.65 3.21 -7.20
N HIS A 292 -12.81 2.59 -6.99
CA HIS A 292 -14.09 3.27 -6.85
C HIS A 292 -14.80 2.82 -5.59
N ARG A 293 -15.30 3.77 -4.79
CA ARG A 293 -16.01 3.47 -3.55
C ARG A 293 -17.12 4.47 -3.32
N PHE A 294 -18.34 3.98 -3.11
CA PHE A 294 -19.50 4.75 -2.66
C PHE A 294 -19.78 4.44 -1.20
N ILE A 295 -20.07 5.48 -0.43
CA ILE A 295 -20.46 5.37 0.99
C ILE A 295 -21.72 6.21 1.19
N GLY A 296 -22.76 5.59 1.74
CA GLY A 296 -24.00 6.26 2.10
C GLY A 296 -24.32 6.06 3.58
N VAL A 297 -24.83 7.11 4.19
CA VAL A 297 -25.37 7.08 5.56
C VAL A 297 -26.72 7.74 5.56
N GLY A 298 -27.71 7.05 6.12
CA GLY A 298 -29.02 7.59 6.38
C GLY A 298 -29.43 7.37 7.82
N SER A 299 -30.08 8.34 8.45
CA SER A 299 -30.64 8.13 9.78
C SER A 299 -31.89 8.94 9.98
N LYS A 300 -32.77 8.45 10.86
CA LYS A 300 -33.98 9.16 11.32
C LYS A 300 -34.06 9.02 12.82
N LYS A 301 -34.20 10.17 13.49
CA LYS A 301 -34.44 10.25 14.93
C LYS A 301 -35.88 10.73 15.18
N TRP A 302 -36.59 9.96 15.96
CA TRP A 302 -37.90 10.34 16.50
C TRP A 302 -37.74 10.63 17.98
N LYS A 303 -38.33 11.74 18.45
CA LYS A 303 -38.42 12.08 19.85
C LYS A 303 -39.88 11.99 20.27
N TYR A 304 -40.17 11.44 21.45
CA TYR A 304 -41.50 11.22 21.93
C TYR A 304 -41.56 11.08 23.45
N GLY A 305 -42.82 11.04 23.98
CA GLY A 305 -43.06 11.09 25.42
C GLY A 305 -43.02 12.51 25.96
N THR A 306 -43.43 12.69 27.20
CA THR A 306 -43.43 14.00 27.87
C THR A 306 -42.01 14.54 27.98
N ASN A 307 -41.76 15.76 27.47
CA ASN A 307 -40.49 16.43 27.47
C ASN A 307 -39.35 15.63 26.72
N ASP A 308 -39.69 14.95 25.63
CA ASP A 308 -38.73 14.19 24.82
C ASP A 308 -37.94 13.15 25.64
N LYS A 309 -38.60 12.51 26.62
CA LYS A 309 -37.96 11.49 27.46
C LYS A 309 -37.41 10.33 26.66
N TRP A 310 -38.05 10.01 25.54
CA TRP A 310 -37.65 8.89 24.69
C TRP A 310 -37.21 9.39 23.33
N SER A 311 -36.17 8.75 22.79
CA SER A 311 -35.90 8.91 21.39
C SER A 311 -35.44 7.60 20.76
N THR A 312 -35.96 7.30 19.58
CA THR A 312 -35.55 6.17 18.74
C THR A 312 -34.82 6.70 17.54
N THR A 313 -33.64 6.16 17.26
CA THR A 313 -32.89 6.45 16.03
C THR A 313 -32.72 5.17 15.25
N VAL A 314 -33.10 5.19 13.98
CA VAL A 314 -32.77 4.15 13.01
C VAL A 314 -31.75 4.72 12.06
N SER A 315 -30.64 4.03 11.88
CA SER A 315 -29.55 4.43 10.98
C SER A 315 -29.20 3.29 10.04
N THR A 316 -28.87 3.62 8.80
CA THR A 316 -28.31 2.67 7.83
C THR A 316 -26.97 3.17 7.33
N PHE A 317 -26.05 2.26 7.17
CA PHE A 317 -24.77 2.46 6.49
C PHE A 317 -24.77 1.61 5.23
N PHE A 318 -24.31 2.19 4.15
CA PHE A 318 -24.18 1.54 2.86
C PHE A 318 -22.78 1.77 2.33
N GLU A 319 -22.14 0.71 1.87
CA GLU A 319 -20.87 0.75 1.14
C GLU A 319 -20.99 -0.08 -0.14
N TYR A 320 -20.56 0.48 -1.24
CA TYR A 320 -20.44 -0.19 -2.52
C TYR A 320 -19.10 0.15 -3.15
N ALA A 321 -18.19 -0.84 -3.23
CA ALA A 321 -16.82 -0.64 -3.63
C ALA A 321 -16.42 -1.61 -4.73
N GLN A 322 -15.58 -1.15 -5.65
CA GLN A 322 -14.86 -2.01 -6.59
C GLN A 322 -14.00 -2.99 -5.79
N GLY A 323 -14.01 -4.25 -6.15
CA GLY A 323 -13.16 -5.25 -5.52
C GLY A 323 -11.67 -4.95 -5.71
N GLY A 324 -10.86 -5.55 -4.84
CA GLY A 324 -9.42 -5.37 -4.85
C GLY A 324 -8.76 -5.76 -6.18
N ARG A 325 -7.57 -5.26 -6.40
CA ARG A 325 -6.78 -5.57 -7.59
C ARG A 325 -6.05 -6.89 -7.43
N PHE A 326 -5.88 -7.62 -8.53
CA PHE A 326 -5.11 -8.85 -8.59
C PHE A 326 -4.33 -8.96 -9.89
N SER A 327 -3.39 -9.90 -9.93
CA SER A 327 -2.56 -10.20 -11.09
C SER A 327 -2.88 -11.58 -11.62
N TYR A 328 -2.81 -11.74 -12.93
CA TYR A 328 -2.77 -13.06 -13.57
C TYR A 328 -1.33 -13.52 -13.65
N THR A 329 -1.00 -14.59 -12.93
CA THR A 329 0.34 -15.19 -12.89
C THR A 329 0.32 -16.66 -13.25
N TYR A 330 1.46 -17.20 -13.68
CA TYR A 330 1.66 -18.63 -13.78
C TYR A 330 1.81 -19.26 -12.39
N GLY A 331 1.43 -20.51 -12.22
CA GLY A 331 1.52 -21.22 -10.94
C GLY A 331 2.93 -21.75 -10.60
N GLY A 332 3.89 -21.63 -11.52
CA GLY A 332 5.28 -22.06 -11.35
C GLY A 332 6.27 -20.92 -11.62
N ASP A 333 7.54 -21.21 -11.45
CA ASP A 333 8.66 -20.34 -11.81
C ASP A 333 8.96 -20.51 -13.32
N VAL A 334 8.45 -19.62 -14.14
CA VAL A 334 8.58 -19.68 -15.60
C VAL A 334 9.82 -18.92 -16.09
N ASN A 335 10.20 -17.86 -15.39
CA ASN A 335 11.37 -17.07 -15.71
C ASN A 335 12.65 -17.61 -15.05
N ASN A 336 12.52 -18.63 -14.19
CA ASN A 336 13.59 -19.28 -13.46
C ASN A 336 14.37 -18.31 -12.56
N ASP A 337 13.65 -17.38 -11.89
CA ASP A 337 14.23 -16.47 -10.89
C ASP A 337 14.31 -17.07 -9.49
N GLY A 338 13.76 -18.26 -9.27
CA GLY A 338 13.68 -18.96 -8.01
C GLY A 338 12.40 -18.68 -7.22
N ALA A 339 11.49 -17.84 -7.72
CA ALA A 339 10.22 -17.53 -7.11
C ALA A 339 9.04 -18.09 -7.91
N ALA A 340 8.23 -18.94 -7.31
CA ALA A 340 7.05 -19.48 -7.96
C ALA A 340 5.82 -18.58 -7.75
N GLY A 341 4.99 -18.42 -8.79
CA GLY A 341 3.71 -17.70 -8.67
C GLY A 341 3.78 -16.19 -8.85
N ASN A 342 4.96 -15.62 -9.08
CA ASN A 342 5.16 -14.19 -9.34
C ASN A 342 5.25 -13.85 -10.84
N ASP A 343 5.34 -14.82 -11.72
CA ASP A 343 5.46 -14.62 -13.17
C ASP A 343 4.14 -14.17 -13.80
N LEU A 344 4.05 -12.92 -14.24
CA LEU A 344 2.91 -12.41 -14.99
C LEU A 344 2.70 -13.18 -16.29
N ILE A 345 1.46 -13.58 -16.59
CA ILE A 345 1.18 -14.34 -17.81
C ILE A 345 1.35 -13.47 -19.06
N TYR A 346 1.83 -14.08 -20.14
CA TYR A 346 1.68 -13.55 -21.49
C TYR A 346 0.28 -13.93 -22.01
N VAL A 347 -0.47 -12.97 -22.52
CA VAL A 347 -1.82 -13.20 -23.05
C VAL A 347 -1.74 -13.33 -24.58
N PRO A 348 -1.75 -14.55 -25.14
CA PRO A 348 -1.55 -14.73 -26.55
C PRO A 348 -2.75 -14.23 -27.38
N THR A 349 -2.50 -13.84 -28.63
CA THR A 349 -3.54 -13.62 -29.62
C THR A 349 -4.13 -14.97 -30.06
N SER A 350 -5.35 -14.98 -30.63
CA SER A 350 -5.96 -16.22 -31.14
C SER A 350 -5.09 -16.91 -32.21
N THR A 351 -4.37 -16.15 -33.04
CA THR A 351 -3.41 -16.69 -34.01
C THR A 351 -2.22 -17.37 -33.31
N GLN A 352 -1.69 -16.78 -32.25
CA GLN A 352 -0.59 -17.37 -31.49
C GLN A 352 -1.02 -18.64 -30.75
N ILE A 353 -2.25 -18.69 -30.23
CA ILE A 353 -2.80 -19.90 -29.61
C ILE A 353 -2.79 -21.09 -30.58
N SER A 354 -3.08 -20.85 -31.87
CA SER A 354 -3.05 -21.91 -32.88
C SER A 354 -1.65 -22.50 -33.10
N SER A 355 -0.59 -21.78 -32.73
CA SER A 355 0.80 -22.26 -32.80
C SER A 355 1.35 -22.83 -31.50
N MET A 356 0.57 -22.79 -30.43
CA MET A 356 0.95 -23.32 -29.11
C MET A 356 0.72 -24.84 -29.04
N THR A 357 1.52 -25.52 -28.24
CA THR A 357 1.35 -26.94 -27.94
C THR A 357 0.55 -27.12 -26.68
N PHE A 358 -0.49 -27.93 -26.74
CA PHE A 358 -1.36 -28.27 -25.60
C PHE A 358 -1.27 -29.76 -25.29
N SER A 359 -1.49 -30.14 -24.04
CA SER A 359 -1.43 -31.54 -23.59
C SER A 359 -2.64 -32.37 -24.03
N GLY A 360 -3.74 -31.74 -24.46
CA GLY A 360 -4.95 -32.44 -24.87
C GLY A 360 -5.77 -31.70 -25.93
N PRO A 361 -6.64 -32.42 -26.65
CA PRO A 361 -7.47 -31.84 -27.70
C PRO A 361 -8.46 -30.82 -27.11
N GLY A 362 -8.71 -29.76 -27.86
CA GLY A 362 -9.67 -28.71 -27.48
C GLY A 362 -9.18 -27.67 -26.47
N GLN A 363 -8.05 -27.90 -25.82
CA GLN A 363 -7.53 -26.97 -24.82
C GLN A 363 -7.19 -25.57 -25.38
N GLY A 364 -6.67 -25.51 -26.61
CA GLY A 364 -6.42 -24.24 -27.30
C GLY A 364 -7.68 -23.41 -27.49
N ALA A 365 -8.76 -24.04 -27.95
CA ALA A 365 -10.05 -23.38 -28.12
C ALA A 365 -10.66 -22.96 -26.78
N ALA A 366 -10.53 -23.79 -25.73
CA ALA A 366 -10.97 -23.46 -24.38
C ALA A 366 -10.20 -22.26 -23.79
N TYR A 367 -8.89 -22.21 -24.02
CA TYR A 367 -8.04 -21.12 -23.59
C TYR A 367 -8.38 -19.80 -24.31
N ASP A 368 -8.60 -19.86 -25.64
CA ASP A 368 -9.03 -18.67 -26.40
C ASP A 368 -10.38 -18.15 -25.92
N ASN A 369 -11.34 -19.04 -25.64
CA ASN A 369 -12.64 -18.68 -25.07
C ASN A 369 -12.52 -18.09 -23.66
N TYR A 370 -11.64 -18.64 -22.83
CA TYR A 370 -11.37 -18.10 -21.49
C TYR A 370 -10.85 -16.66 -21.56
N ILE A 371 -9.86 -16.38 -22.43
CA ILE A 371 -9.35 -15.03 -22.64
C ILE A 371 -10.46 -14.11 -23.17
N LYS A 372 -11.27 -14.58 -24.10
CA LYS A 372 -12.34 -13.79 -24.76
C LYS A 372 -13.44 -13.36 -23.80
N GLN A 373 -13.77 -14.16 -22.79
CA GLN A 373 -14.85 -13.85 -21.83
C GLN A 373 -14.40 -12.89 -20.71
N ASP A 374 -13.10 -12.72 -20.51
CA ASP A 374 -12.54 -11.81 -19.52
C ASP A 374 -12.11 -10.51 -20.19
N ASP A 375 -12.77 -9.40 -19.89
CA ASP A 375 -12.54 -8.10 -20.52
C ASP A 375 -11.08 -7.63 -20.35
N TYR A 376 -10.48 -7.87 -19.19
CA TYR A 376 -9.10 -7.49 -18.94
C TYR A 376 -8.14 -8.32 -19.80
N LEU A 377 -8.23 -9.65 -19.74
CA LEU A 377 -7.37 -10.51 -20.54
C LEU A 377 -7.54 -10.26 -22.04
N ASN A 378 -8.79 -10.11 -22.50
CA ASN A 378 -9.06 -9.84 -23.90
C ASN A 378 -8.45 -8.51 -24.39
N SER A 379 -8.40 -7.50 -23.52
CA SER A 379 -7.75 -6.21 -23.82
C SER A 379 -6.21 -6.30 -23.88
N ARG A 380 -5.64 -7.37 -23.29
CA ARG A 380 -4.17 -7.57 -23.18
C ARG A 380 -3.61 -8.56 -24.23
N ARG A 381 -4.40 -8.99 -25.20
CA ARG A 381 -3.91 -9.94 -26.21
C ARG A 381 -2.64 -9.46 -26.91
N GLY A 382 -1.64 -10.34 -26.97
CA GLY A 382 -0.31 -10.04 -27.51
C GLY A 382 0.62 -9.29 -26.53
N GLN A 383 0.23 -9.19 -25.27
CA GLN A 383 0.99 -8.46 -24.23
C GLN A 383 1.05 -9.28 -22.93
N TYR A 384 1.95 -8.90 -22.03
CA TYR A 384 1.94 -9.42 -20.67
C TYR A 384 0.80 -8.80 -19.86
N ALA A 385 0.25 -9.58 -18.93
CA ALA A 385 -0.59 -9.03 -17.88
C ALA A 385 0.19 -7.98 -17.06
N GLU A 386 -0.53 -7.03 -16.48
CA GLU A 386 0.07 -6.03 -15.60
C GLU A 386 -0.04 -6.47 -14.14
N ARG A 387 0.95 -6.13 -13.35
CA ARG A 387 0.86 -6.30 -11.91
C ARG A 387 -0.35 -5.52 -11.37
N TYR A 388 -1.25 -6.26 -10.69
CA TYR A 388 -2.53 -5.75 -10.17
C TYR A 388 -3.36 -4.99 -11.22
N GLY A 389 -3.31 -5.49 -12.48
CA GLY A 389 -4.05 -4.92 -13.61
C GLY A 389 -5.53 -5.23 -13.59
N ALA A 390 -5.90 -6.41 -13.12
CA ALA A 390 -7.29 -6.86 -13.05
C ALA A 390 -7.98 -6.37 -11.76
N LEU A 391 -9.31 -6.26 -11.83
CA LEU A 391 -10.16 -5.83 -10.72
C LEU A 391 -11.16 -6.95 -10.38
N SER A 392 -11.29 -7.25 -9.10
CA SER A 392 -12.34 -8.14 -8.61
C SER A 392 -13.72 -7.49 -8.76
N PRO A 393 -14.81 -8.28 -8.78
CA PRO A 393 -16.17 -7.75 -8.86
C PRO A 393 -16.50 -6.75 -7.76
N TRP A 394 -17.50 -5.92 -8.00
CA TRP A 394 -18.02 -5.01 -7.01
C TRP A 394 -18.57 -5.75 -5.80
N ARG A 395 -18.37 -5.18 -4.62
CA ARG A 395 -18.92 -5.69 -3.35
C ARG A 395 -19.79 -4.63 -2.69
N GLY A 396 -20.93 -5.05 -2.18
CA GLY A 396 -21.86 -4.21 -1.43
C GLY A 396 -21.95 -4.67 0.02
N LYS A 397 -22.12 -3.73 0.93
CA LYS A 397 -22.35 -3.97 2.35
C LYS A 397 -23.42 -3.01 2.86
N TRP A 398 -24.38 -3.54 3.61
CA TRP A 398 -25.44 -2.76 4.26
C TRP A 398 -25.48 -3.11 5.74
N ASP A 399 -25.40 -2.10 6.59
CA ASP A 399 -25.52 -2.24 8.03
C ASP A 399 -26.73 -1.45 8.52
N LEU A 400 -27.42 -1.95 9.53
CA LEU A 400 -28.55 -1.31 10.19
C LEU A 400 -28.24 -1.13 11.67
N LYS A 401 -28.53 0.05 12.21
CA LYS A 401 -28.41 0.35 13.63
C LYS A 401 -29.72 0.91 14.18
N LEU A 402 -30.17 0.32 15.27
CA LEU A 402 -31.28 0.83 16.08
C LEU A 402 -30.73 1.33 17.41
N ILE A 403 -31.09 2.56 17.77
CA ILE A 403 -30.74 3.15 19.07
C ILE A 403 -32.01 3.58 19.77
N GLN A 404 -32.14 3.20 21.04
CA GLN A 404 -33.22 3.64 21.93
C GLN A 404 -32.62 4.40 23.11
N ASP A 405 -32.97 5.68 23.24
CA ASP A 405 -32.54 6.53 24.36
C ASP A 405 -33.70 6.75 25.34
N TYR A 406 -33.38 6.75 26.61
CA TYR A 406 -34.19 7.22 27.70
C TYR A 406 -33.50 8.35 28.46
N ASN A 407 -34.09 9.55 28.40
CA ASN A 407 -33.55 10.76 29.00
C ASN A 407 -34.28 11.05 30.31
N PHE A 408 -33.52 11.30 31.39
CA PHE A 408 -34.07 11.62 32.71
C PHE A 408 -33.21 12.62 33.44
N LYS A 409 -33.80 13.30 34.40
CA LYS A 409 -33.10 14.19 35.33
C LYS A 409 -33.09 13.58 36.74
N VAL A 410 -31.92 13.57 37.36
CA VAL A 410 -31.78 13.16 38.77
C VAL A 410 -31.90 14.41 39.64
N SER A 411 -32.99 14.47 40.41
CA SER A 411 -33.30 15.58 41.34
C SER A 411 -33.33 16.95 40.62
N SER A 412 -33.01 18.02 41.32
CA SER A 412 -32.94 19.40 40.82
C SER A 412 -31.80 19.73 39.88
N SER A 413 -31.04 18.72 39.41
CA SER A 413 -29.96 18.92 38.46
C SER A 413 -30.43 19.47 37.13
N ALA A 414 -29.76 20.51 36.62
CA ALA A 414 -29.99 20.99 35.24
C ALA A 414 -29.52 20.03 34.17
N LYS A 415 -28.71 19.02 34.52
CA LYS A 415 -28.17 18.05 33.59
C LYS A 415 -29.13 16.91 33.31
N THR A 416 -29.30 16.58 32.02
CA THR A 416 -30.04 15.41 31.56
C THR A 416 -29.09 14.22 31.48
N ASN A 417 -29.47 13.10 32.07
CA ASN A 417 -28.78 11.81 31.94
C ASN A 417 -29.51 10.99 30.88
N THR A 418 -28.77 10.14 30.17
CA THR A 418 -29.32 9.28 29.13
C THR A 418 -28.90 7.84 29.37
N ILE A 419 -29.84 6.92 29.36
CA ILE A 419 -29.60 5.49 29.22
C ILE A 419 -29.86 5.14 27.77
N GLN A 420 -28.89 4.50 27.13
CA GLN A 420 -28.96 4.13 25.71
C GLN A 420 -28.86 2.61 25.55
N PHE A 421 -29.75 2.07 24.76
CA PHE A 421 -29.69 0.71 24.26
C PHE A 421 -29.49 0.75 22.75
N SER A 422 -28.60 -0.10 22.20
CA SER A 422 -28.40 -0.18 20.75
C SER A 422 -28.32 -1.62 20.26
N ILE A 423 -28.81 -1.83 19.05
CA ILE A 423 -28.68 -3.08 18.28
C ILE A 423 -28.04 -2.71 16.95
N ASP A 424 -26.94 -3.39 16.63
CA ASP A 424 -26.24 -3.29 15.36
C ASP A 424 -26.42 -4.61 14.58
N VAL A 425 -26.94 -4.53 13.36
CA VAL A 425 -27.06 -5.64 12.43
C VAL A 425 -26.10 -5.37 11.27
N LEU A 426 -25.03 -6.16 11.20
CA LEU A 426 -23.99 -5.98 10.20
C LEU A 426 -24.31 -6.84 8.97
N ASN A 427 -24.07 -6.26 7.79
CA ASN A 427 -24.23 -6.92 6.49
C ASN A 427 -25.62 -7.53 6.29
N ILE A 428 -26.66 -6.75 6.57
CA ILE A 428 -28.06 -7.20 6.52
C ILE A 428 -28.47 -7.72 5.13
N GLY A 429 -27.81 -7.25 4.05
CA GLY A 429 -28.03 -7.74 2.69
C GLY A 429 -27.84 -9.26 2.56
N ASN A 430 -26.85 -9.84 3.25
CA ASN A 430 -26.60 -11.27 3.25
C ASN A 430 -27.57 -12.08 4.16
N MET A 431 -28.37 -11.41 4.98
CA MET A 431 -29.38 -12.08 5.81
C MET A 431 -30.72 -12.24 5.07
N ILE A 432 -30.93 -11.48 3.99
CA ILE A 432 -32.19 -11.41 3.25
C ILE A 432 -32.13 -12.24 1.95
N ASN A 433 -30.93 -12.57 1.48
CA ASN A 433 -30.68 -13.52 0.40
C ASN A 433 -30.47 -14.92 1.02
#